data_9d25a75e065bc2d6d7484e8043c3af5f
#
_entry.id   9d25a75e065bc2d6d7484e8043c3af5f
#
_cell.length_a   1.000
_cell.length_b   1.000
_cell.length_c   1.000
_cell.angle_alpha   90.00
_cell.angle_beta   90.00
_cell.angle_gamma   90.00
#
_symmetry.space_group_name_H-M   'P 1'
#
loop_
_entity.id
_entity.type
_entity.pdbx_description
1 polymer ?
#
loop_
_entity_poly.entity_id
_entity_poly.type
_entity_poly.pdbx_seq_one_letter_code
_entity_poly.pdbx_strand_id
1 'polypeptide(L)'
;MRSEDARQGLPGIDACLRRLGPRRCLGCTAWAARLNQEPSWPTSTDDGAQPLRPARKLRPLRTLLPYVARYRGQVALALVFLLLAASATLALPYAVKLLVDGGLAAPAGWSLDARLPAIRDHFIVLFAVAVVLGLATAARFYMVSWIGERVTTDLRQAVYAHVLRQSPQFFETLKTGEVLSRLTTDTTVIHSAVGSSISMGLRNLVLLVGGLAMLVTTTPRLMLTVAVIIVLVVLPAALIARRVRKLSRASQDRIADTSGIAGEILNAIPVVQSYTQESAETIRFAAANEQAFATSIRRSGTRSLLTAFVIIGVFASLLYGMYGGVQAVLAGQISAGQLSQTALYVMVVAGSVAVLAEVWGDLLRASGATERLMELLGARSPITEPARPIALPAAAAGLQVSFCGVRFAYPSRPAQVVLQGLDFTIEAGQTVALVGPSGAGKTTLFQLLQRFYDVDAGSVRIDGIDLRRARLAELRARIAVVPQEAVIFSGSIADNIRYGKPVA
;
A
#
# COMPACT_ATOMS: atom_id res chain seq x y z
N MET A 1 -45.20 -8.78 -13.08
CA MET A 1 -46.29 -8.99 -12.10
C MET A 1 -46.09 -7.99 -10.99
N ARG A 2 -46.80 -6.98 -11.11
CA ARG A 2 -47.64 -6.12 -10.24
C ARG A 2 -47.12 -5.89 -8.84
N SER A 3 -46.76 -4.62 -8.65
CA SER A 3 -46.58 -3.86 -7.41
C SER A 3 -47.91 -3.68 -6.68
N GLU A 4 -48.18 -4.48 -5.66
CA GLU A 4 -49.26 -4.25 -4.69
C GLU A 4 -49.04 -5.24 -3.52
N ASP A 5 -48.16 -4.84 -2.55
CA ASP A 5 -48.16 -5.40 -1.20
C ASP A 5 -47.02 -4.74 -0.33
N ALA A 6 -47.13 -3.46 -0.14
CA ALA A 6 -46.34 -2.74 0.85
C ALA A 6 -47.12 -1.59 1.50
N ARG A 7 -48.36 -1.88 1.90
CA ARG A 7 -49.17 -1.00 2.77
C ARG A 7 -49.92 -1.85 3.80
N GLN A 8 -49.20 -2.36 4.77
CA GLN A 8 -49.76 -2.78 6.08
C GLN A 8 -48.93 -2.06 7.13
N GLY A 9 -49.32 -1.02 7.52
CA GLY A 9 -50.04 -0.20 8.39
C GLY A 9 -49.70 -0.50 9.83
N LEU A 10 -48.93 0.39 10.52
CA LEU A 10 -48.79 0.41 11.99
C LEU A 10 -50.14 0.69 12.59
N PRO A 11 -50.72 -0.22 13.42
CA PRO A 11 -52.05 -0.06 14.01
C PRO A 11 -51.98 0.81 15.26
N GLY A 12 -51.74 2.08 15.14
CA GLY A 12 -51.71 3.01 16.29
C GLY A 12 -52.02 4.46 15.92
N ILE A 13 -51.80 4.85 14.68
CA ILE A 13 -51.90 6.27 14.27
C ILE A 13 -53.32 6.60 13.79
N ASP A 14 -54.02 5.66 13.15
CA ASP A 14 -55.39 5.89 12.66
C ASP A 14 -56.47 5.97 13.79
N ALA A 15 -56.20 5.43 14.96
CA ALA A 15 -57.11 5.53 16.11
C ALA A 15 -57.07 6.90 16.79
N CYS A 16 -55.93 7.62 16.67
CA CYS A 16 -55.78 8.96 17.28
C CYS A 16 -56.39 10.07 16.37
N LEU A 17 -56.37 9.88 15.05
CA LEU A 17 -56.89 10.87 14.10
C LEU A 17 -58.43 10.87 13.98
N ARG A 18 -59.12 9.81 14.38
CA ARG A 18 -60.60 9.73 14.35
C ARG A 18 -61.31 10.28 15.57
N ARG A 19 -60.60 10.63 16.66
CA ARG A 19 -61.19 11.15 17.91
C ARG A 19 -61.10 12.66 18.12
N LEU A 20 -60.33 13.38 17.32
CA LEU A 20 -60.14 14.82 17.46
C LEU A 20 -60.52 15.51 16.15
N GLY A 21 -61.70 16.19 16.16
CA GLY A 21 -62.22 16.92 15.04
C GLY A 21 -61.30 18.05 14.54
N PRO A 22 -61.57 18.66 13.33
CA PRO A 22 -60.59 19.37 12.53
C PRO A 22 -60.21 20.80 12.99
N ARG A 23 -60.34 21.14 14.26
CA ARG A 23 -60.15 22.55 14.69
C ARG A 23 -59.19 22.82 15.86
N ARG A 24 -58.29 21.92 16.23
CA ARG A 24 -57.27 22.23 17.24
C ARG A 24 -55.94 21.46 17.10
N CYS A 25 -55.22 21.62 16.03
CA CYS A 25 -53.86 21.14 15.94
C CYS A 25 -52.95 22.07 15.12
N LEU A 26 -52.87 23.35 15.53
CA LEU A 26 -51.83 24.27 15.02
C LEU A 26 -50.39 23.85 15.44
N GLY A 27 -50.26 22.92 16.40
CA GLY A 27 -48.95 22.37 16.81
C GLY A 27 -48.45 21.19 16.00
N CYS A 28 -49.34 20.40 15.38
CA CYS A 28 -48.91 19.18 14.60
C CYS A 28 -48.38 19.48 13.24
N THR A 29 -48.85 20.57 12.58
CA THR A 29 -48.33 21.01 11.27
C THR A 29 -46.92 21.60 11.40
N ALA A 30 -46.61 22.27 12.50
CA ALA A 30 -45.28 22.83 12.74
C ALA A 30 -44.26 21.72 13.10
N TRP A 31 -44.73 20.60 13.68
CA TRP A 31 -43.87 19.46 14.00
C TRP A 31 -43.61 18.56 12.81
N ALA A 32 -44.58 18.31 11.96
CA ALA A 32 -44.42 17.58 10.70
C ALA A 32 -43.54 18.36 9.67
N ALA A 33 -43.60 19.69 9.66
CA ALA A 33 -42.74 20.53 8.85
C ALA A 33 -41.28 20.54 9.34
N ARG A 34 -41.02 20.28 10.61
CA ARG A 34 -39.65 20.12 11.16
C ARG A 34 -39.06 18.74 10.93
N LEU A 35 -39.87 17.71 10.71
CA LEU A 35 -39.39 16.35 10.40
C LEU A 35 -38.96 16.24 8.91
N ASN A 36 -39.43 17.14 8.04
CA ASN A 36 -38.99 17.20 6.64
C ASN A 36 -37.81 18.14 6.38
N GLN A 37 -37.31 18.84 7.38
CA GLN A 37 -35.99 19.46 7.32
C GLN A 37 -35.00 18.39 7.73
N GLU A 38 -34.22 17.88 6.78
CA GLU A 38 -33.01 17.11 7.06
C GLU A 38 -32.24 17.86 8.14
N PRO A 39 -31.96 17.23 9.31
CA PRO A 39 -31.10 17.86 10.28
C PRO A 39 -29.75 18.02 9.60
N SER A 40 -29.38 19.23 9.23
CA SER A 40 -28.01 19.57 8.91
C SER A 40 -27.19 19.46 10.21
N TRP A 41 -26.78 18.25 10.53
CA TRP A 41 -25.72 18.05 11.49
C TRP A 41 -24.51 18.81 10.97
N PRO A 42 -23.86 19.63 11.79
CA PRO A 42 -22.57 20.16 11.38
C PRO A 42 -21.71 18.94 11.05
N THR A 43 -21.43 18.76 9.77
CA THR A 43 -20.38 17.85 9.35
C THR A 43 -19.16 18.28 10.14
N SER A 44 -18.71 17.42 11.06
CA SER A 44 -17.47 17.63 11.77
C SER A 44 -16.41 17.83 10.69
N THR A 45 -16.11 19.10 10.47
CA THR A 45 -15.05 19.53 9.60
C THR A 45 -13.77 18.95 10.16
N ASP A 46 -13.18 18.08 9.37
CA ASP A 46 -11.75 18.01 9.24
C ASP A 46 -10.96 17.51 10.48
N ASP A 47 -11.11 16.24 10.82
CA ASP A 47 -9.94 15.50 11.26
C ASP A 47 -9.11 15.24 10.00
N GLY A 48 -8.02 15.98 9.84
CA GLY A 48 -7.21 16.13 8.64
C GLY A 48 -6.56 14.88 8.08
N ALA A 49 -7.34 13.87 7.78
CA ALA A 49 -6.97 12.82 6.85
C ALA A 49 -7.06 13.40 5.43
N GLN A 50 -6.03 14.16 5.04
CA GLN A 50 -5.87 14.55 3.64
C GLN A 50 -6.00 13.27 2.78
N PRO A 51 -6.93 13.24 1.80
CA PRO A 51 -7.02 12.12 0.88
C PRO A 51 -5.63 11.93 0.25
N LEU A 52 -5.04 10.77 0.48
CA LEU A 52 -3.73 10.37 -0.03
C LEU A 52 -3.67 10.68 -1.52
N ARG A 53 -3.04 11.79 -1.88
CA ARG A 53 -2.79 12.12 -3.29
C ARG A 53 -1.95 10.99 -3.86
N PRO A 54 -2.42 10.27 -4.89
CA PRO A 54 -1.63 9.19 -5.47
C PRO A 54 -0.28 9.77 -5.88
N ALA A 55 0.80 9.17 -5.42
CA ALA A 55 2.15 9.59 -5.75
C ALA A 55 2.29 9.64 -7.29
N ARG A 56 2.32 10.84 -7.84
CA ARG A 56 2.46 11.07 -9.31
C ARG A 56 3.92 10.92 -9.77
N LYS A 57 4.85 10.72 -8.85
CA LYS A 57 6.30 10.74 -9.14
C LYS A 57 6.94 9.47 -8.59
N LEU A 58 7.83 8.86 -9.37
CA LEU A 58 8.62 7.70 -8.95
C LEU A 58 9.84 8.07 -8.09
N ARG A 59 10.01 9.35 -7.76
CA ARG A 59 11.14 9.86 -6.95
C ARG A 59 11.34 9.13 -5.61
N PRO A 60 10.28 8.82 -4.83
CA PRO A 60 10.44 8.09 -3.57
C PRO A 60 11.13 6.73 -3.72
N LEU A 61 10.96 6.03 -4.83
CA LEU A 61 11.64 4.75 -5.06
C LEU A 61 13.17 4.86 -5.09
N ARG A 62 13.73 6.04 -5.38
CA ARG A 62 15.19 6.26 -5.35
C ARG A 62 15.76 6.12 -3.94
N THR A 63 14.97 6.34 -2.90
CA THR A 63 15.42 6.16 -1.50
C THR A 63 15.63 4.69 -1.13
N LEU A 64 15.10 3.75 -1.94
CA LEU A 64 15.36 2.32 -1.79
C LEU A 64 16.70 1.89 -2.41
N LEU A 65 17.30 2.71 -3.29
CA LEU A 65 18.55 2.37 -3.97
C LEU A 65 19.70 1.99 -3.02
N PRO A 66 19.95 2.67 -1.87
CA PRO A 66 21.00 2.26 -0.95
C PRO A 66 20.80 0.85 -0.39
N TYR A 67 19.56 0.44 -0.14
CA TYR A 67 19.21 -0.90 0.35
C TYR A 67 19.45 -1.96 -0.74
N VAL A 68 19.08 -1.68 -1.98
CA VAL A 68 19.30 -2.57 -3.13
C VAL A 68 20.80 -2.65 -3.51
N ALA A 69 21.50 -1.51 -3.49
CA ALA A 69 22.92 -1.43 -3.86
C ALA A 69 23.85 -2.21 -2.92
N ARG A 70 23.38 -2.52 -1.70
CA ARG A 70 24.08 -3.40 -0.77
C ARG A 70 24.26 -4.82 -1.34
N TYR A 71 23.35 -5.24 -2.22
CA TYR A 71 23.29 -6.59 -2.81
C TYR A 71 23.60 -6.59 -4.30
N ARG A 72 24.55 -5.73 -4.73
CA ARG A 72 24.94 -5.55 -6.17
C ARG A 72 25.33 -6.83 -6.88
N GLY A 73 25.95 -7.80 -6.20
CA GLY A 73 26.31 -9.09 -6.80
C GLY A 73 25.08 -9.90 -7.23
N GLN A 74 24.09 -10.01 -6.34
CA GLN A 74 22.82 -10.69 -6.62
C GLN A 74 22.00 -9.96 -7.68
N VAL A 75 22.03 -8.61 -7.67
CA VAL A 75 21.39 -7.79 -8.70
C VAL A 75 22.04 -8.01 -10.07
N ALA A 76 23.38 -8.05 -10.14
CA ALA A 76 24.09 -8.34 -11.38
C ALA A 76 23.76 -9.73 -11.93
N LEU A 77 23.73 -10.74 -11.06
CA LEU A 77 23.38 -12.11 -11.43
C LEU A 77 21.91 -12.21 -11.90
N ALA A 78 20.99 -11.52 -11.23
CA ALA A 78 19.58 -11.43 -11.65
C ALA A 78 19.45 -10.78 -13.04
N LEU A 79 20.25 -9.74 -13.34
CA LEU A 79 20.28 -9.10 -14.65
C LEU A 79 20.84 -10.03 -15.74
N VAL A 80 21.87 -10.82 -15.45
CA VAL A 80 22.40 -11.82 -16.39
C VAL A 80 21.32 -12.84 -16.74
N PHE A 81 20.66 -13.43 -15.74
CA PHE A 81 19.57 -14.38 -15.99
C PHE A 81 18.35 -13.73 -16.68
N LEU A 82 18.08 -12.45 -16.40
CA LEU A 82 17.02 -11.69 -17.08
C LEU A 82 17.34 -11.56 -18.57
N LEU A 83 18.56 -11.16 -18.92
CA LEU A 83 18.97 -11.00 -20.31
C LEU A 83 18.99 -12.36 -21.03
N LEU A 84 19.48 -13.41 -20.38
CA LEU A 84 19.47 -14.76 -20.92
C LEU A 84 18.04 -15.26 -21.19
N ALA A 85 17.13 -15.09 -20.24
CA ALA A 85 15.72 -15.46 -20.42
C ALA A 85 15.03 -14.62 -21.51
N ALA A 86 15.32 -13.31 -21.59
CA ALA A 86 14.77 -12.45 -22.63
C ALA A 86 15.29 -12.83 -24.02
N SER A 87 16.60 -13.09 -24.14
CA SER A 87 17.22 -13.54 -25.40
C SER A 87 16.66 -14.89 -25.86
N ALA A 88 16.51 -15.86 -24.93
CA ALA A 88 15.89 -17.15 -25.24
C ALA A 88 14.42 -16.97 -25.69
N THR A 89 13.67 -16.06 -25.07
CA THR A 89 12.29 -15.75 -25.49
C THR A 89 12.25 -15.14 -26.90
N LEU A 90 13.19 -14.26 -27.24
CA LEU A 90 13.29 -13.66 -28.58
C LEU A 90 13.86 -14.64 -29.64
N ALA A 91 14.64 -15.63 -29.22
CA ALA A 91 15.15 -16.67 -30.12
C ALA A 91 14.05 -17.67 -30.51
N LEU A 92 13.03 -17.88 -29.70
CA LEU A 92 11.97 -18.86 -29.93
C LEU A 92 11.22 -18.65 -31.28
N PRO A 93 10.73 -17.44 -31.64
CA PRO A 93 10.12 -17.19 -32.93
C PRO A 93 11.06 -17.45 -34.13
N TYR A 94 12.35 -17.15 -33.97
CA TYR A 94 13.37 -17.42 -35.00
C TYR A 94 13.60 -18.93 -35.17
N ALA A 95 13.67 -19.69 -34.09
CA ALA A 95 13.77 -21.15 -34.13
C ALA A 95 12.55 -21.80 -34.80
N VAL A 96 11.34 -21.27 -34.53
CA VAL A 96 10.09 -21.71 -35.19
C VAL A 96 10.15 -21.42 -36.69
N LYS A 97 10.69 -20.26 -37.11
CA LYS A 97 10.90 -19.96 -38.54
C LYS A 97 11.78 -21.01 -39.21
N LEU A 98 12.93 -21.36 -38.61
CA LEU A 98 13.84 -22.34 -39.14
C LEU A 98 13.19 -23.73 -39.29
N LEU A 99 12.37 -24.12 -38.31
CA LEU A 99 11.60 -25.37 -38.33
C LEU A 99 10.59 -25.37 -39.50
N VAL A 100 9.86 -24.28 -39.69
CA VAL A 100 8.84 -24.19 -40.76
C VAL A 100 9.50 -24.13 -42.14
N ASP A 101 10.50 -23.30 -42.32
CA ASP A 101 11.15 -23.12 -43.63
C ASP A 101 12.03 -24.33 -44.05
N GLY A 102 12.77 -24.91 -43.08
CA GLY A 102 13.68 -26.03 -43.33
C GLY A 102 13.05 -27.42 -43.25
N GLY A 103 11.95 -27.53 -42.44
CA GLY A 103 11.29 -28.84 -42.22
C GLY A 103 10.02 -29.05 -43.00
N LEU A 104 9.08 -28.09 -42.95
CA LEU A 104 7.74 -28.26 -43.49
C LEU A 104 7.60 -27.72 -44.92
N ALA A 105 8.30 -26.63 -45.26
CA ALA A 105 8.24 -25.96 -46.56
C ALA A 105 9.42 -26.31 -47.47
N ALA A 106 10.08 -27.47 -47.25
CA ALA A 106 11.21 -27.91 -48.07
C ALA A 106 10.80 -28.10 -49.53
N PRO A 107 11.72 -27.83 -50.51
CA PRO A 107 11.43 -27.92 -51.93
C PRO A 107 10.85 -29.26 -52.34
N ALA A 108 9.93 -29.25 -53.34
CA ALA A 108 9.35 -30.46 -53.90
C ALA A 108 10.47 -31.32 -54.49
N GLY A 109 10.64 -32.55 -53.92
CA GLY A 109 11.67 -33.50 -54.37
C GLY A 109 12.52 -34.14 -53.28
N TRP A 110 12.47 -33.61 -52.00
CA TRP A 110 13.14 -34.28 -50.88
C TRP A 110 12.35 -35.49 -50.42
N SER A 111 13.01 -36.65 -50.31
CA SER A 111 12.40 -37.87 -49.71
C SER A 111 12.11 -37.64 -48.26
N LEU A 112 11.11 -38.38 -47.73
CA LEU A 112 10.72 -38.31 -46.29
C LEU A 112 11.92 -38.63 -45.39
N ASP A 113 12.75 -39.58 -45.78
CA ASP A 113 13.94 -40.02 -45.04
C ASP A 113 15.02 -38.93 -44.91
N ALA A 114 15.11 -38.03 -45.93
CA ALA A 114 16.02 -36.88 -45.84
C ALA A 114 15.48 -35.72 -45.02
N ARG A 115 14.17 -35.58 -44.89
CA ARG A 115 13.51 -34.51 -44.11
C ARG A 115 13.50 -34.81 -42.61
N LEU A 116 13.32 -36.07 -42.20
CA LEU A 116 13.17 -36.46 -40.79
C LEU A 116 14.39 -36.06 -39.92
N PRO A 117 15.66 -36.25 -40.32
CA PRO A 117 16.82 -35.79 -39.54
C PRO A 117 16.85 -34.28 -39.37
N ALA A 118 16.60 -33.50 -40.42
CA ALA A 118 16.59 -32.04 -40.35
C ALA A 118 15.49 -31.51 -39.43
N ILE A 119 14.30 -32.09 -39.48
CA ILE A 119 13.18 -31.76 -38.55
C ILE A 119 13.60 -32.09 -37.14
N ARG A 120 14.15 -33.28 -36.87
CA ARG A 120 14.60 -33.70 -35.54
C ARG A 120 15.61 -32.70 -34.96
N ASP A 121 16.60 -32.26 -35.75
CA ASP A 121 17.65 -31.36 -35.29
C ASP A 121 17.07 -29.98 -34.92
N HIS A 122 16.10 -29.46 -35.71
CA HIS A 122 15.40 -28.22 -35.39
C HIS A 122 14.54 -28.38 -34.07
N PHE A 123 13.91 -29.53 -33.84
CA PHE A 123 13.19 -29.79 -32.58
C PHE A 123 14.15 -29.86 -31.40
N ILE A 124 15.33 -30.45 -31.53
CA ILE A 124 16.37 -30.48 -30.49
C ILE A 124 16.80 -29.06 -30.12
N VAL A 125 17.06 -28.20 -31.13
CA VAL A 125 17.41 -26.78 -30.92
C VAL A 125 16.28 -26.06 -30.19
N LEU A 126 15.04 -26.24 -30.63
CA LEU A 126 13.84 -25.62 -30.01
C LEU A 126 13.68 -26.07 -28.54
N PHE A 127 13.88 -27.36 -28.27
CA PHE A 127 13.87 -27.91 -26.92
C PHE A 127 15.00 -27.35 -26.06
N ALA A 128 16.20 -27.23 -26.58
CA ALA A 128 17.34 -26.64 -25.88
C ALA A 128 17.08 -25.17 -25.52
N VAL A 129 16.52 -24.38 -26.44
CA VAL A 129 16.09 -22.99 -26.16
C VAL A 129 15.03 -22.94 -25.05
N ALA A 130 14.05 -23.85 -25.08
CA ALA A 130 13.03 -23.94 -24.04
C ALA A 130 13.62 -24.31 -22.67
N VAL A 131 14.57 -25.23 -22.60
CA VAL A 131 15.29 -25.60 -21.36
C VAL A 131 16.05 -24.40 -20.81
N VAL A 132 16.83 -23.71 -21.66
CA VAL A 132 17.57 -22.51 -21.27
C VAL A 132 16.63 -21.42 -20.76
N LEU A 133 15.50 -21.21 -21.45
CA LEU A 133 14.47 -20.25 -21.04
C LEU A 133 13.90 -20.61 -19.67
N GLY A 134 13.56 -21.88 -19.45
CA GLY A 134 13.03 -22.37 -18.18
C GLY A 134 14.01 -22.16 -17.03
N LEU A 135 15.23 -22.64 -17.18
CA LEU A 135 16.28 -22.53 -16.16
C LEU A 135 16.65 -21.06 -15.87
N ALA A 136 16.85 -20.26 -16.90
CA ALA A 136 17.18 -18.85 -16.75
C ALA A 136 16.02 -18.08 -16.08
N THR A 137 14.76 -18.40 -16.41
CA THR A 137 13.59 -17.78 -15.76
C THR A 137 13.48 -18.18 -14.29
N ALA A 138 13.72 -19.45 -13.95
CA ALA A 138 13.69 -19.94 -12.58
C ALA A 138 14.81 -19.31 -11.73
N ALA A 139 16.03 -19.29 -12.26
CA ALA A 139 17.19 -18.69 -11.59
C ALA A 139 16.96 -17.18 -11.35
N ARG A 140 16.48 -16.45 -12.37
CA ARG A 140 16.12 -15.04 -12.25
C ARG A 140 15.06 -14.83 -11.17
N PHE A 141 13.98 -15.62 -11.18
CA PHE A 141 12.88 -15.50 -10.20
C PHE A 141 13.40 -15.68 -8.77
N TYR A 142 14.23 -16.72 -8.55
CA TYR A 142 14.82 -16.96 -7.25
C TYR A 142 15.68 -15.77 -6.77
N MET A 143 16.59 -15.25 -7.63
CA MET A 143 17.45 -14.14 -7.26
C MET A 143 16.67 -12.86 -6.95
N VAL A 144 15.67 -12.55 -7.77
CA VAL A 144 14.86 -11.34 -7.60
C VAL A 144 13.98 -11.45 -6.34
N SER A 145 13.39 -12.62 -6.08
CA SER A 145 12.62 -12.87 -4.86
C SER A 145 13.50 -12.75 -3.62
N TRP A 146 14.71 -13.33 -3.65
CA TRP A 146 15.68 -13.21 -2.56
C TRP A 146 16.04 -11.74 -2.27
N ILE A 147 16.29 -10.94 -3.32
CA ILE A 147 16.57 -9.49 -3.17
C ILE A 147 15.36 -8.79 -2.53
N GLY A 148 14.15 -9.08 -2.98
CA GLY A 148 12.92 -8.51 -2.46
C GLY A 148 12.74 -8.79 -0.98
N GLU A 149 12.90 -10.05 -0.56
CA GLU A 149 12.80 -10.46 0.86
C GLU A 149 13.88 -9.78 1.71
N ARG A 150 15.11 -9.76 1.23
CA ARG A 150 16.21 -9.19 2.00
C ARG A 150 16.10 -7.68 2.18
N VAL A 151 15.79 -6.95 1.11
CA VAL A 151 15.58 -5.50 1.15
C VAL A 151 14.42 -5.16 2.09
N THR A 152 13.34 -5.94 2.03
CA THR A 152 12.17 -5.74 2.90
C THR A 152 12.51 -6.00 4.36
N THR A 153 13.28 -7.04 4.66
CA THR A 153 13.74 -7.37 6.02
C THR A 153 14.61 -6.25 6.58
N ASP A 154 15.61 -5.78 5.81
CA ASP A 154 16.48 -4.68 6.22
C ASP A 154 15.69 -3.39 6.48
N LEU A 155 14.69 -3.12 5.63
CA LEU A 155 13.83 -1.94 5.75
C LEU A 155 12.94 -2.02 7.00
N ARG A 156 12.32 -3.19 7.26
CA ARG A 156 11.54 -3.41 8.49
C ARG A 156 12.37 -3.21 9.74
N GLN A 157 13.58 -3.77 9.77
CA GLN A 157 14.50 -3.59 10.90
C GLN A 157 14.88 -2.13 11.11
N ALA A 158 15.22 -1.41 10.03
CA ALA A 158 15.59 0.00 10.10
C ALA A 158 14.44 0.86 10.63
N VAL A 159 13.22 0.67 10.11
CA VAL A 159 12.03 1.40 10.55
C VAL A 159 11.69 1.08 12.00
N TYR A 160 11.67 -0.20 12.37
CA TYR A 160 11.36 -0.62 13.73
C TYR A 160 12.36 -0.06 14.75
N ALA A 161 13.66 -0.19 14.47
CA ALA A 161 14.71 0.37 15.32
C ALA A 161 14.63 1.89 15.44
N HIS A 162 14.22 2.59 14.37
CA HIS A 162 14.02 4.03 14.38
C HIS A 162 12.80 4.46 15.20
N VAL A 163 11.67 3.77 15.01
CA VAL A 163 10.42 4.04 15.71
C VAL A 163 10.56 3.80 17.22
N LEU A 164 11.28 2.75 17.65
CA LEU A 164 11.55 2.49 19.08
C LEU A 164 12.33 3.60 19.78
N ARG A 165 13.04 4.44 19.02
CA ARG A 165 13.80 5.58 19.58
C ARG A 165 13.00 6.87 19.62
N GLN A 166 11.78 6.88 19.10
CA GLN A 166 10.91 8.06 19.14
C GLN A 166 10.38 8.30 20.56
N SER A 167 10.09 9.55 20.86
CA SER A 167 9.46 9.93 22.14
C SER A 167 7.99 9.48 22.18
N PRO A 168 7.37 9.32 23.37
CA PRO A 168 5.94 9.02 23.48
C PRO A 168 5.04 10.02 22.76
N GLN A 169 5.45 11.29 22.66
CA GLN A 169 4.76 12.33 21.90
C GLN A 169 4.53 11.93 20.42
N PHE A 170 5.47 11.21 19.81
CA PHE A 170 5.30 10.69 18.44
C PHE A 170 4.08 9.77 18.33
N PHE A 171 3.85 8.92 19.35
CA PHE A 171 2.72 7.98 19.38
C PHE A 171 1.39 8.63 19.78
N GLU A 172 1.41 9.87 20.31
CA GLU A 172 0.18 10.66 20.49
C GLU A 172 -0.33 11.22 19.15
N THR A 173 0.58 11.59 18.25
CA THR A 173 0.26 12.13 16.94
C THR A 173 0.02 11.04 15.89
N LEU A 174 0.74 9.93 15.99
CA LEU A 174 0.65 8.80 15.07
C LEU A 174 0.18 7.55 15.81
N LYS A 175 -1.04 7.09 15.52
CA LYS A 175 -1.62 5.90 16.17
C LYS A 175 -0.76 4.66 15.93
N THR A 176 -0.55 3.84 16.97
CA THR A 176 0.24 2.59 16.90
C THR A 176 -0.22 1.66 15.75
N GLY A 177 -1.54 1.59 15.51
CA GLY A 177 -2.09 0.82 14.39
C GLY A 177 -1.65 1.31 13.00
N GLU A 178 -1.42 2.62 12.84
CA GLU A 178 -0.88 3.18 11.60
C GLU A 178 0.59 2.80 11.40
N VAL A 179 1.41 2.88 12.45
CA VAL A 179 2.80 2.41 12.41
C VAL A 179 2.86 0.94 12.05
N LEU A 180 2.03 0.10 12.66
CA LEU A 180 1.96 -1.33 12.36
C LEU A 180 1.51 -1.60 10.93
N SER A 181 0.52 -0.88 10.43
CA SER A 181 0.07 -0.96 9.02
C SER A 181 1.20 -0.60 8.06
N ARG A 182 1.97 0.45 8.34
CA ARG A 182 3.13 0.84 7.51
C ARG A 182 4.23 -0.22 7.54
N LEU A 183 4.48 -0.85 8.71
CA LEU A 183 5.46 -1.93 8.85
C LEU A 183 5.05 -3.25 8.17
N THR A 184 3.76 -3.50 8.01
CA THR A 184 3.26 -4.74 7.41
C THR A 184 2.82 -4.52 5.96
N THR A 185 1.78 -3.73 5.74
CA THR A 185 1.15 -3.54 4.41
C THR A 185 2.07 -2.78 3.45
N ASP A 186 2.64 -1.64 3.86
CA ASP A 186 3.47 -0.83 2.98
C ASP A 186 4.78 -1.56 2.61
N THR A 187 5.38 -2.28 3.56
CA THR A 187 6.57 -3.10 3.26
C THR A 187 6.26 -4.25 2.32
N THR A 188 5.06 -4.85 2.38
CA THR A 188 4.63 -5.90 1.44
C THR A 188 4.45 -5.34 0.02
N VAL A 189 3.92 -4.13 -0.13
CA VAL A 189 3.84 -3.44 -1.44
C VAL A 189 5.23 -3.16 -2.00
N ILE A 190 6.18 -2.73 -1.16
CA ILE A 190 7.58 -2.51 -1.56
C ILE A 190 8.25 -3.83 -1.94
N HIS A 191 8.01 -4.90 -1.16
CA HIS A 191 8.49 -6.25 -1.49
C HIS A 191 8.05 -6.68 -2.89
N SER A 192 6.76 -6.56 -3.21
CA SER A 192 6.24 -6.91 -4.54
C SER A 192 6.88 -6.09 -5.65
N ALA A 193 7.13 -4.79 -5.41
CA ALA A 193 7.77 -3.93 -6.40
C ALA A 193 9.23 -4.31 -6.64
N VAL A 194 10.02 -4.49 -5.58
CA VAL A 194 11.46 -4.84 -5.67
C VAL A 194 11.65 -6.29 -6.08
N GLY A 195 10.87 -7.22 -5.50
CA GLY A 195 10.98 -8.66 -5.68
C GLY A 195 10.33 -9.21 -6.97
N SER A 196 9.51 -8.43 -7.69
CA SER A 196 8.89 -8.91 -8.92
C SER A 196 8.71 -7.83 -9.97
N SER A 197 8.00 -6.72 -9.66
CA SER A 197 7.52 -5.77 -10.67
C SER A 197 8.66 -5.08 -11.43
N ILE A 198 9.75 -4.68 -10.75
CA ILE A 198 10.92 -4.05 -11.40
C ILE A 198 11.57 -5.02 -12.40
N SER A 199 11.80 -6.26 -11.97
CA SER A 199 12.41 -7.28 -12.84
C SER A 199 11.50 -7.64 -14.01
N MET A 200 10.18 -7.75 -13.77
CA MET A 200 9.19 -8.03 -14.80
C MET A 200 9.10 -6.87 -15.81
N GLY A 201 9.13 -5.64 -15.31
CA GLY A 201 9.17 -4.43 -16.13
C GLY A 201 10.41 -4.37 -17.03
N LEU A 202 11.60 -4.61 -16.45
CA LEU A 202 12.85 -4.58 -17.21
C LEU A 202 12.90 -5.70 -18.26
N ARG A 203 12.48 -6.92 -17.92
CA ARG A 203 12.37 -8.01 -18.89
C ARG A 203 11.44 -7.66 -20.04
N ASN A 204 10.26 -7.17 -19.76
CA ASN A 204 9.27 -6.84 -20.79
C ASN A 204 9.69 -5.60 -21.62
N LEU A 205 10.48 -4.69 -21.06
CA LEU A 205 11.11 -3.61 -21.82
C LEU A 205 12.12 -4.16 -22.84
N VAL A 206 12.97 -5.11 -22.42
CA VAL A 206 13.91 -5.79 -23.32
C VAL A 206 13.16 -6.56 -24.40
N LEU A 207 12.09 -7.28 -24.05
CA LEU A 207 11.25 -8.01 -25.01
C LEU A 207 10.53 -7.08 -25.98
N LEU A 208 10.04 -5.94 -25.51
CA LEU A 208 9.39 -4.93 -26.36
C LEU A 208 10.38 -4.36 -27.38
N VAL A 209 11.53 -3.87 -26.90
CA VAL A 209 12.55 -3.28 -27.78
C VAL A 209 13.12 -4.33 -28.74
N GLY A 210 13.50 -5.51 -28.22
CA GLY A 210 14.02 -6.61 -29.05
C GLY A 210 12.99 -7.16 -30.04
N GLY A 211 11.74 -7.34 -29.63
CA GLY A 211 10.64 -7.78 -30.49
C GLY A 211 10.35 -6.78 -31.61
N LEU A 212 10.30 -5.48 -31.30
CA LEU A 212 10.14 -4.42 -32.30
C LEU A 212 11.32 -4.39 -33.27
N ALA A 213 12.58 -4.50 -32.80
CA ALA A 213 13.76 -4.56 -33.66
C ALA A 213 13.69 -5.76 -34.60
N MET A 214 13.31 -6.94 -34.12
CA MET A 214 13.14 -8.13 -34.93
C MET A 214 12.01 -8.00 -35.96
N LEU A 215 10.90 -7.35 -35.63
CA LEU A 215 9.80 -7.09 -36.57
C LEU A 215 10.24 -6.11 -37.69
N VAL A 216 10.99 -5.05 -37.34
CA VAL A 216 11.51 -4.09 -38.32
C VAL A 216 12.44 -4.77 -39.31
N THR A 217 13.35 -5.63 -38.85
CA THR A 217 14.34 -6.30 -39.69
C THR A 217 13.76 -7.42 -40.54
N THR A 218 12.68 -8.09 -40.07
CA THR A 218 12.11 -9.27 -40.76
C THR A 218 11.03 -8.89 -41.77
N THR A 219 10.07 -8.04 -41.37
CA THR A 219 8.89 -7.71 -42.19
C THR A 219 8.43 -6.25 -41.98
N PRO A 220 9.17 -5.25 -42.51
CA PRO A 220 8.89 -3.83 -42.24
C PRO A 220 7.51 -3.38 -42.75
N ARG A 221 7.02 -3.90 -43.87
CA ARG A 221 5.68 -3.57 -44.40
C ARG A 221 4.54 -4.09 -43.50
N LEU A 222 4.65 -5.35 -43.08
CA LEU A 222 3.65 -5.92 -42.14
C LEU A 222 3.67 -5.22 -40.79
N MET A 223 4.87 -4.84 -40.31
CA MET A 223 5.00 -4.08 -39.07
C MET A 223 4.27 -2.72 -39.14
N LEU A 224 4.40 -1.99 -40.22
CA LEU A 224 3.71 -0.71 -40.40
C LEU A 224 2.19 -0.90 -40.34
N THR A 225 1.67 -1.92 -41.01
CA THR A 225 0.23 -2.24 -40.96
C THR A 225 -0.24 -2.57 -39.55
N VAL A 226 0.50 -3.43 -38.84
CA VAL A 226 0.19 -3.78 -37.43
C VAL A 226 0.28 -2.56 -36.53
N ALA A 227 1.29 -1.71 -36.69
CA ALA A 227 1.45 -0.48 -35.91
C ALA A 227 0.25 0.47 -36.07
N VAL A 228 -0.22 0.68 -37.31
CA VAL A 228 -1.40 1.52 -37.59
C VAL A 228 -2.64 0.95 -36.89
N ILE A 229 -2.86 -0.36 -36.97
CA ILE A 229 -4.01 -1.00 -36.33
C ILE A 229 -3.92 -0.93 -34.80
N ILE A 230 -2.73 -1.13 -34.23
CA ILE A 230 -2.52 -0.98 -32.77
C ILE A 230 -2.89 0.44 -32.32
N VAL A 231 -2.47 1.47 -33.04
CA VAL A 231 -2.85 2.85 -32.72
C VAL A 231 -4.36 3.03 -32.79
N LEU A 232 -5.01 2.48 -33.79
CA LEU A 232 -6.47 2.54 -33.99
C LEU A 232 -7.23 1.84 -32.83
N VAL A 233 -6.66 0.80 -32.23
CA VAL A 233 -7.26 0.10 -31.06
C VAL A 233 -6.91 0.81 -29.76
N VAL A 234 -5.65 1.25 -29.58
CA VAL A 234 -5.17 1.82 -28.31
C VAL A 234 -5.81 3.18 -28.03
N LEU A 235 -6.04 4.02 -29.05
CA LEU A 235 -6.59 5.36 -28.85
C LEU A 235 -8.02 5.33 -28.28
N PRO A 236 -8.98 4.60 -28.83
CA PRO A 236 -10.30 4.48 -28.22
C PRO A 236 -10.27 3.74 -26.87
N ALA A 237 -9.43 2.72 -26.72
CA ALA A 237 -9.25 2.03 -25.46
C ALA A 237 -8.79 2.96 -24.35
N ALA A 238 -7.87 3.90 -24.64
CA ALA A 238 -7.41 4.90 -23.68
C ALA A 238 -8.53 5.87 -23.23
N LEU A 239 -9.44 6.21 -24.13
CA LEU A 239 -10.62 7.04 -23.80
C LEU A 239 -11.58 6.31 -22.86
N ILE A 240 -11.89 5.04 -23.17
CA ILE A 240 -12.73 4.20 -22.29
C ILE A 240 -12.05 3.98 -20.93
N ALA A 241 -10.74 3.75 -20.92
CA ALA A 241 -9.96 3.58 -19.69
C ALA A 241 -10.01 4.81 -18.77
N ARG A 242 -10.09 6.04 -19.32
CA ARG A 242 -10.30 7.25 -18.52
C ARG A 242 -11.64 7.21 -17.77
N ARG A 243 -12.69 6.73 -18.41
CA ARG A 243 -14.02 6.56 -17.78
C ARG A 243 -14.01 5.50 -16.70
N VAL A 244 -13.34 4.35 -16.95
CA VAL A 244 -13.14 3.29 -15.95
C VAL A 244 -12.42 3.84 -14.72
N ARG A 245 -11.37 4.64 -14.89
CA ARG A 245 -10.64 5.27 -13.77
C ARG A 245 -11.52 6.19 -12.92
N LYS A 246 -12.39 7.00 -13.56
CA LYS A 246 -13.34 7.87 -12.85
C LYS A 246 -14.33 7.05 -12.02
N LEU A 247 -14.91 6.01 -12.61
CA LEU A 247 -15.84 5.11 -11.92
C LEU A 247 -15.16 4.29 -10.82
N SER A 248 -13.88 3.94 -10.99
CA SER A 248 -13.12 3.25 -9.96
C SER A 248 -12.92 4.11 -8.70
N ARG A 249 -12.65 5.41 -8.85
CA ARG A 249 -12.57 6.34 -7.72
C ARG A 249 -13.92 6.43 -7.01
N ALA A 250 -14.99 6.70 -7.74
CA ALA A 250 -16.34 6.77 -7.16
C ALA A 250 -16.75 5.47 -6.45
N SER A 251 -16.33 4.30 -6.96
CA SER A 251 -16.56 3.03 -6.29
C SER A 251 -15.76 2.88 -4.99
N GLN A 252 -14.51 3.36 -4.97
CA GLN A 252 -13.68 3.34 -3.76
C GLN A 252 -14.22 4.29 -2.69
N ASP A 253 -14.69 5.48 -3.08
CA ASP A 253 -15.29 6.45 -2.17
C ASP A 253 -16.53 5.83 -1.49
N ARG A 254 -17.42 5.15 -2.26
CA ARG A 254 -18.59 4.48 -1.69
C ARG A 254 -18.26 3.30 -0.75
N ILE A 255 -17.18 2.56 -1.03
CA ILE A 255 -16.70 1.51 -0.12
C ILE A 255 -16.12 2.12 1.16
N ALA A 256 -15.44 3.26 1.07
CA ALA A 256 -14.95 3.98 2.23
C ALA A 256 -16.10 4.50 3.10
N ASP A 257 -17.17 5.06 2.49
CA ASP A 257 -18.38 5.49 3.19
C ASP A 257 -19.02 4.32 3.98
N THR A 258 -19.15 3.14 3.34
CA THR A 258 -19.68 1.94 4.03
C THR A 258 -18.79 1.48 5.19
N SER A 259 -17.47 1.53 5.02
CA SER A 259 -16.52 1.18 6.08
C SER A 259 -16.57 2.19 7.23
N GLY A 260 -16.78 3.49 6.92
CA GLY A 260 -16.97 4.55 7.91
C GLY A 260 -18.22 4.30 8.77
N ILE A 261 -19.35 4.01 8.14
CA ILE A 261 -20.61 3.67 8.82
C ILE A 261 -20.42 2.44 9.74
N ALA A 262 -19.81 1.38 9.23
CA ALA A 262 -19.54 0.19 10.03
C ALA A 262 -18.65 0.49 11.23
N GLY A 263 -17.59 1.29 11.04
CA GLY A 263 -16.68 1.69 12.12
C GLY A 263 -17.36 2.54 13.18
N GLU A 264 -18.20 3.50 12.77
CA GLU A 264 -19.00 4.33 13.69
C GLU A 264 -19.91 3.48 14.57
N ILE A 265 -20.70 2.59 13.94
CA ILE A 265 -21.67 1.74 14.65
C ILE A 265 -20.97 0.75 15.57
N LEU A 266 -19.93 0.05 15.12
CA LEU A 266 -19.23 -0.95 15.92
C LEU A 266 -18.45 -0.35 17.09
N ASN A 267 -17.91 0.86 16.96
CA ASN A 267 -17.29 1.56 18.07
C ASN A 267 -18.32 2.06 19.12
N ALA A 268 -19.57 2.27 18.70
CA ALA A 268 -20.66 2.69 19.55
C ALA A 268 -21.65 1.53 19.87
N ILE A 269 -21.25 0.27 19.73
CA ILE A 269 -22.14 -0.90 19.86
C ILE A 269 -22.91 -0.95 21.18
N PRO A 270 -22.33 -0.59 22.36
CA PRO A 270 -23.12 -0.55 23.60
C PRO A 270 -24.26 0.47 23.55
N VAL A 271 -24.10 1.57 22.84
CA VAL A 271 -25.15 2.59 22.65
C VAL A 271 -26.24 2.07 21.75
N VAL A 272 -25.89 1.46 20.62
CA VAL A 272 -26.85 0.86 19.68
C VAL A 272 -27.72 -0.18 20.38
N GLN A 273 -27.09 -1.06 21.14
CA GLN A 273 -27.79 -2.12 21.89
C GLN A 273 -28.63 -1.59 23.03
N SER A 274 -28.17 -0.59 23.80
CA SER A 274 -28.92 0.00 24.87
C SER A 274 -30.22 0.71 24.42
N TYR A 275 -30.23 1.18 23.17
CA TYR A 275 -31.41 1.76 22.50
C TYR A 275 -32.16 0.78 21.60
N THR A 276 -31.75 -0.50 21.50
CA THR A 276 -32.37 -1.53 20.65
C THR A 276 -32.52 -1.09 19.20
N GLN A 277 -31.45 -0.43 18.65
CA GLN A 277 -31.47 0.14 17.31
C GLN A 277 -30.72 -0.74 16.27
N GLU A 278 -30.43 -2.00 16.54
CA GLU A 278 -29.70 -2.91 15.67
C GLU A 278 -30.38 -3.05 14.28
N SER A 279 -31.72 -3.10 14.28
CA SER A 279 -32.48 -3.19 13.02
C SER A 279 -32.37 -1.93 12.18
N ALA A 280 -32.42 -0.76 12.78
CA ALA A 280 -32.32 0.53 12.10
C ALA A 280 -30.93 0.70 11.48
N GLU A 281 -29.86 0.38 12.25
CA GLU A 281 -28.47 0.48 11.76
C GLU A 281 -28.16 -0.60 10.72
N THR A 282 -28.77 -1.78 10.79
CA THR A 282 -28.67 -2.80 9.76
C THR A 282 -29.27 -2.31 8.43
N ILE A 283 -30.43 -1.67 8.46
CA ILE A 283 -31.08 -1.10 7.26
C ILE A 283 -30.22 0.05 6.70
N ARG A 284 -29.69 0.93 7.54
CA ARG A 284 -28.80 2.04 7.13
C ARG A 284 -27.55 1.51 6.43
N PHE A 285 -26.90 0.51 7.01
CA PHE A 285 -25.72 -0.12 6.41
C PHE A 285 -26.05 -0.84 5.10
N ALA A 286 -27.16 -1.59 5.04
CA ALA A 286 -27.61 -2.27 3.84
C ALA A 286 -27.87 -1.29 2.69
N ALA A 287 -28.50 -0.15 2.94
CA ALA A 287 -28.74 0.89 1.93
C ALA A 287 -27.43 1.49 1.39
N ALA A 288 -26.45 1.76 2.26
CA ALA A 288 -25.14 2.25 1.83
C ALA A 288 -24.37 1.19 1.01
N ASN A 289 -24.45 -0.08 1.41
CA ASN A 289 -23.83 -1.19 0.72
C ASN A 289 -24.42 -1.42 -0.67
N GLU A 290 -25.76 -1.27 -0.82
CA GLU A 290 -26.44 -1.36 -2.12
C GLU A 290 -26.01 -0.24 -3.08
N GLN A 291 -25.81 0.98 -2.57
CA GLN A 291 -25.26 2.08 -3.37
C GLN A 291 -23.81 1.81 -3.82
N ALA A 292 -23.00 1.22 -2.94
CA ALA A 292 -21.64 0.81 -3.28
C ALA A 292 -21.63 -0.30 -4.34
N PHE A 293 -22.55 -1.29 -4.22
CA PHE A 293 -22.78 -2.35 -5.20
C PHE A 293 -23.16 -1.78 -6.56
N ALA A 294 -24.16 -0.91 -6.63
CA ALA A 294 -24.61 -0.30 -7.88
C ALA A 294 -23.49 0.46 -8.61
N THR A 295 -22.67 1.20 -7.84
CA THR A 295 -21.51 1.92 -8.39
C THR A 295 -20.45 0.95 -8.89
N SER A 296 -20.19 -0.13 -8.15
CA SER A 296 -19.22 -1.19 -8.51
C SER A 296 -19.63 -1.94 -9.77
N ILE A 297 -20.92 -2.23 -9.95
CA ILE A 297 -21.45 -2.90 -11.15
C ILE A 297 -21.32 -2.00 -12.39
N ARG A 298 -21.61 -0.70 -12.28
CA ARG A 298 -21.39 0.26 -13.38
C ARG A 298 -19.91 0.32 -13.79
N ARG A 299 -18.99 0.33 -12.81
CA ARG A 299 -17.54 0.25 -13.07
C ARG A 299 -17.20 -1.07 -13.78
N SER A 300 -17.69 -2.20 -13.27
CA SER A 300 -17.40 -3.53 -13.83
C SER A 300 -17.93 -3.66 -15.26
N GLY A 301 -19.15 -3.17 -15.55
CA GLY A 301 -19.70 -3.15 -16.91
C GLY A 301 -18.86 -2.34 -17.90
N THR A 302 -18.42 -1.14 -17.50
CA THR A 302 -17.53 -0.32 -18.34
C THR A 302 -16.15 -0.98 -18.53
N ARG A 303 -15.61 -1.65 -17.51
CA ARG A 303 -14.37 -2.42 -17.59
C ARG A 303 -14.51 -3.63 -18.51
N SER A 304 -15.63 -4.38 -18.41
CA SER A 304 -15.93 -5.52 -19.29
C SER A 304 -15.99 -5.10 -20.75
N LEU A 305 -16.65 -3.97 -21.05
CA LEU A 305 -16.69 -3.41 -22.41
C LEU A 305 -15.29 -3.05 -22.91
N LEU A 306 -14.46 -2.42 -22.08
CA LEU A 306 -13.07 -2.12 -22.42
C LEU A 306 -12.28 -3.40 -22.72
N THR A 307 -12.44 -4.43 -21.86
CA THR A 307 -11.75 -5.71 -22.03
C THR A 307 -12.16 -6.39 -23.34
N ALA A 308 -13.47 -6.45 -23.61
CA ALA A 308 -13.98 -7.01 -24.87
C ALA A 308 -13.46 -6.25 -26.09
N PHE A 309 -13.50 -4.90 -26.05
CA PHE A 309 -12.98 -4.06 -27.12
C PHE A 309 -11.48 -4.29 -27.39
N VAL A 310 -10.68 -4.38 -26.34
CA VAL A 310 -9.23 -4.65 -26.47
C VAL A 310 -8.97 -6.04 -27.04
N ILE A 311 -9.65 -7.07 -26.53
CA ILE A 311 -9.50 -8.45 -27.01
C ILE A 311 -9.88 -8.53 -28.50
N ILE A 312 -11.06 -8.04 -28.86
CA ILE A 312 -11.54 -8.06 -30.25
C ILE A 312 -10.57 -7.28 -31.16
N GLY A 313 -10.13 -6.09 -30.70
CA GLY A 313 -9.20 -5.27 -31.46
C GLY A 313 -7.84 -5.95 -31.69
N VAL A 314 -7.29 -6.60 -30.66
CA VAL A 314 -6.01 -7.33 -30.77
C VAL A 314 -6.15 -8.52 -31.72
N PHE A 315 -7.20 -9.34 -31.59
CA PHE A 315 -7.43 -10.49 -32.47
C PHE A 315 -7.75 -10.05 -33.90
N ALA A 316 -8.56 -9.02 -34.10
CA ALA A 316 -8.84 -8.47 -35.42
C ALA A 316 -7.55 -7.96 -36.11
N SER A 317 -6.66 -7.29 -35.33
CA SER A 317 -5.35 -6.85 -35.80
C SER A 317 -4.47 -8.01 -36.23
N LEU A 318 -4.44 -9.07 -35.42
CA LEU A 318 -3.65 -10.27 -35.71
C LEU A 318 -4.17 -10.98 -36.95
N LEU A 319 -5.48 -11.21 -37.05
CA LEU A 319 -6.10 -11.90 -38.19
C LEU A 319 -5.94 -11.10 -39.49
N TYR A 320 -6.11 -9.78 -39.44
CA TYR A 320 -5.89 -8.92 -40.61
C TYR A 320 -4.42 -8.93 -41.06
N GLY A 321 -3.49 -8.82 -40.10
CA GLY A 321 -2.07 -8.93 -40.38
C GLY A 321 -1.67 -10.29 -40.95
N MET A 322 -2.25 -11.38 -40.42
CA MET A 322 -2.04 -12.73 -40.97
C MET A 322 -2.64 -12.88 -42.37
N TYR A 323 -3.81 -12.32 -42.65
CA TYR A 323 -4.40 -12.34 -43.98
C TYR A 323 -3.49 -11.66 -45.02
N GLY A 324 -2.97 -10.46 -44.72
CA GLY A 324 -2.00 -9.79 -45.56
C GLY A 324 -0.68 -10.55 -45.67
N GLY A 325 -0.27 -11.20 -44.57
CA GLY A 325 0.93 -12.07 -44.57
C GLY A 325 0.77 -13.31 -45.45
N VAL A 326 -0.39 -13.97 -45.43
CA VAL A 326 -0.68 -15.12 -46.34
C VAL A 326 -0.65 -14.66 -47.80
N GLN A 327 -1.23 -13.51 -48.12
CA GLN A 327 -1.14 -12.95 -49.50
C GLN A 327 0.33 -12.73 -49.94
N ALA A 328 1.16 -12.19 -49.02
CA ALA A 328 2.58 -11.98 -49.26
C ALA A 328 3.36 -13.31 -49.48
N VAL A 329 2.98 -14.37 -48.74
CA VAL A 329 3.55 -15.71 -48.92
C VAL A 329 3.17 -16.28 -50.31
N LEU A 330 1.88 -16.19 -50.68
CA LEU A 330 1.40 -16.67 -51.98
C LEU A 330 2.00 -15.89 -53.13
N ALA A 331 2.33 -14.60 -52.93
CA ALA A 331 3.05 -13.76 -53.89
C ALA A 331 4.59 -14.01 -53.89
N GLY A 332 5.11 -14.94 -53.06
CA GLY A 332 6.54 -15.24 -52.99
C GLY A 332 7.39 -14.15 -52.35
N GLN A 333 6.78 -13.16 -51.67
CA GLN A 333 7.50 -12.03 -51.05
C GLN A 333 8.14 -12.39 -49.70
N ILE A 334 7.51 -13.30 -48.94
CA ILE A 334 7.99 -13.80 -47.66
C ILE A 334 7.82 -15.31 -47.58
N SER A 335 8.59 -15.97 -46.69
CA SER A 335 8.42 -17.40 -46.44
C SER A 335 7.29 -17.67 -45.42
N ALA A 336 6.75 -18.89 -45.38
CA ALA A 336 5.78 -19.34 -44.40
C ALA A 336 6.36 -19.28 -42.96
N GLY A 337 7.66 -19.55 -42.79
CA GLY A 337 8.38 -19.41 -41.54
C GLY A 337 8.53 -17.94 -41.12
N GLN A 338 8.76 -17.03 -42.05
CA GLN A 338 8.76 -15.59 -41.74
C GLN A 338 7.41 -15.09 -41.27
N LEU A 339 6.31 -15.58 -41.85
CA LEU A 339 4.95 -15.26 -41.42
C LEU A 339 4.73 -15.75 -39.98
N SER A 340 5.06 -17.01 -39.68
CA SER A 340 4.95 -17.61 -38.34
C SER A 340 5.81 -16.85 -37.33
N GLN A 341 7.05 -16.51 -37.66
CA GLN A 341 7.94 -15.70 -36.84
C GLN A 341 7.33 -14.33 -36.50
N THR A 342 6.78 -13.65 -37.50
CA THR A 342 6.16 -12.32 -37.36
C THR A 342 4.95 -12.40 -36.41
N ALA A 343 4.09 -13.40 -36.58
CA ALA A 343 2.92 -13.60 -35.70
C ALA A 343 3.36 -13.77 -34.22
N LEU A 344 4.39 -14.58 -33.97
CA LEU A 344 4.91 -14.80 -32.61
C LEU A 344 5.54 -13.52 -32.03
N TYR A 345 6.32 -12.75 -32.81
CA TYR A 345 6.85 -11.48 -32.30
C TYR A 345 5.76 -10.45 -32.00
N VAL A 346 4.71 -10.37 -32.81
CA VAL A 346 3.55 -9.51 -32.52
C VAL A 346 2.92 -9.88 -31.18
N MET A 347 2.77 -11.19 -30.88
CA MET A 347 2.24 -11.66 -29.59
C MET A 347 3.18 -11.29 -28.43
N VAL A 348 4.50 -11.44 -28.58
CA VAL A 348 5.49 -11.06 -27.57
C VAL A 348 5.42 -9.55 -27.29
N VAL A 349 5.39 -8.73 -28.35
CA VAL A 349 5.32 -7.26 -28.24
C VAL A 349 4.01 -6.83 -27.55
N ALA A 350 2.88 -7.37 -27.98
CA ALA A 350 1.56 -7.05 -27.39
C ALA A 350 1.50 -7.44 -25.91
N GLY A 351 1.97 -8.64 -25.56
CA GLY A 351 2.07 -9.10 -24.17
C GLY A 351 2.99 -8.21 -23.33
N SER A 352 4.12 -7.80 -23.88
CA SER A 352 5.08 -6.93 -23.19
C SER A 352 4.48 -5.55 -22.86
N VAL A 353 3.71 -4.95 -23.78
CA VAL A 353 3.02 -3.68 -23.53
C VAL A 353 1.99 -3.81 -22.41
N ALA A 354 1.22 -4.91 -22.40
CA ALA A 354 0.21 -5.15 -21.35
C ALA A 354 0.88 -5.25 -19.97
N VAL A 355 1.95 -6.04 -19.85
CA VAL A 355 2.69 -6.21 -18.59
C VAL A 355 3.35 -4.89 -18.15
N LEU A 356 3.93 -4.10 -19.05
CA LEU A 356 4.51 -2.81 -18.71
C LEU A 356 3.47 -1.83 -18.15
N ALA A 357 2.24 -1.86 -18.67
CA ALA A 357 1.14 -1.05 -18.13
C ALA A 357 0.74 -1.47 -16.71
N GLU A 358 0.74 -2.76 -16.39
CA GLU A 358 0.51 -3.29 -15.04
C GLU A 358 1.63 -2.90 -14.09
N VAL A 359 2.88 -3.13 -14.48
CA VAL A 359 4.08 -2.78 -13.71
C VAL A 359 4.11 -1.29 -13.38
N TRP A 360 3.70 -0.43 -14.31
CA TRP A 360 3.61 1.01 -14.04
C TRP A 360 2.66 1.31 -12.86
N GLY A 361 1.51 0.63 -12.81
CA GLY A 361 0.57 0.74 -11.70
C GLY A 361 1.18 0.27 -10.37
N ASP A 362 1.91 -0.83 -10.39
CA ASP A 362 2.60 -1.37 -9.21
C ASP A 362 3.66 -0.42 -8.68
N LEU A 363 4.49 0.13 -9.57
CA LEU A 363 5.52 1.08 -9.18
C LEU A 363 4.96 2.37 -8.58
N LEU A 364 3.81 2.85 -9.06
CA LEU A 364 3.13 4.00 -8.46
C LEU A 364 2.60 3.68 -7.06
N ARG A 365 2.04 2.49 -6.83
CA ARG A 365 1.62 2.02 -5.49
C ARG A 365 2.81 1.91 -4.54
N ALA A 366 3.89 1.28 -5.01
CA ALA A 366 5.12 1.14 -4.24
C ALA A 366 5.78 2.48 -3.92
N SER A 367 5.68 3.45 -4.83
CA SER A 367 6.18 4.81 -4.60
C SER A 367 5.44 5.49 -3.44
N GLY A 368 4.11 5.37 -3.37
CA GLY A 368 3.33 5.90 -2.26
C GLY A 368 3.64 5.20 -0.92
N ALA A 369 3.77 3.87 -0.94
CA ALA A 369 4.17 3.10 0.25
C ALA A 369 5.58 3.48 0.74
N THR A 370 6.52 3.66 -0.20
CA THR A 370 7.89 4.12 0.11
C THR A 370 7.89 5.50 0.74
N GLU A 371 7.10 6.44 0.22
CA GLU A 371 6.98 7.80 0.76
C GLU A 371 6.55 7.77 2.23
N ARG A 372 5.48 7.06 2.55
CA ARG A 372 4.99 6.91 3.94
C ARG A 372 6.00 6.25 4.87
N LEU A 373 6.75 5.27 4.37
CA LEU A 373 7.79 4.60 5.17
C LEU A 373 9.01 5.51 5.41
N MET A 374 9.38 6.32 4.41
CA MET A 374 10.45 7.31 4.54
C MET A 374 10.06 8.46 5.46
N GLU A 375 8.78 8.84 5.54
CA GLU A 375 8.26 9.77 6.55
C GLU A 375 8.54 9.26 7.96
N LEU A 376 8.28 7.95 8.22
CA LEU A 376 8.61 7.35 9.53
C LEU A 376 10.11 7.40 9.82
N LEU A 377 10.96 7.07 8.85
CA LEU A 377 12.42 7.12 9.00
C LEU A 377 12.96 8.56 9.11
N GLY A 378 12.25 9.51 8.56
CA GLY A 378 12.58 10.93 8.64
C GLY A 378 12.07 11.63 9.90
N ALA A 379 11.19 10.98 10.67
CA ALA A 379 10.64 11.53 11.89
C ALA A 379 11.77 11.78 12.90
N ARG A 380 11.79 12.97 13.49
CA ARG A 380 12.77 13.35 14.50
C ARG A 380 12.07 13.46 15.85
N SER A 381 12.63 12.80 16.85
CA SER A 381 12.19 12.99 18.23
C SER A 381 12.47 14.43 18.66
N PRO A 382 11.52 15.14 19.26
CA PRO A 382 11.79 16.45 19.87
C PRO A 382 12.75 16.33 21.06
N ILE A 383 12.80 15.15 21.70
CA ILE A 383 13.72 14.88 22.81
C ILE A 383 15.05 14.42 22.22
N THR A 384 16.04 15.30 22.26
CA THR A 384 17.38 15.01 21.75
C THR A 384 18.39 14.90 22.88
N GLU A 385 19.38 14.02 22.71
CA GLU A 385 20.52 13.99 23.63
C GLU A 385 21.46 15.20 23.42
N PRO A 386 22.01 15.77 24.50
CA PRO A 386 22.95 16.85 24.36
C PRO A 386 24.27 16.36 23.72
N ALA A 387 24.93 17.23 22.95
CA ALA A 387 26.19 16.88 22.30
C ALA A 387 27.32 16.55 23.32
N ARG A 388 27.22 17.08 24.52
CA ARG A 388 28.15 16.82 25.64
C ARG A 388 27.32 16.52 26.88
N PRO A 389 26.91 15.28 27.10
CA PRO A 389 26.11 14.91 28.26
C PRO A 389 26.93 14.99 29.53
N ILE A 390 26.31 15.48 30.61
CA ILE A 390 26.86 15.45 31.95
C ILE A 390 26.50 14.13 32.60
N ALA A 391 27.48 13.44 33.15
CA ALA A 391 27.26 12.21 33.91
C ALA A 391 26.51 12.52 35.21
N LEU A 392 25.51 11.68 35.53
CA LEU A 392 24.79 11.77 36.79
C LEU A 392 25.65 11.18 37.93
N PRO A 393 25.66 11.80 39.14
CA PRO A 393 26.44 11.32 40.29
C PRO A 393 26.08 9.86 40.63
N ALA A 394 27.06 9.14 41.22
CA ALA A 394 26.78 7.82 41.77
C ALA A 394 25.89 7.93 43.04
N ALA A 395 24.71 7.34 43.00
CA ALA A 395 23.77 7.41 44.13
C ALA A 395 24.10 6.34 45.19
N ALA A 396 24.81 6.73 46.22
CA ALA A 396 25.02 5.82 47.37
C ALA A 396 23.82 5.86 48.36
N ALA A 397 23.11 6.98 48.47
CA ALA A 397 22.04 7.19 49.45
C ALA A 397 20.74 7.75 48.87
N GLY A 398 20.56 7.61 47.54
CA GLY A 398 19.41 8.21 46.80
C GLY A 398 19.87 9.47 46.06
N LEU A 399 18.94 10.07 45.29
CA LEU A 399 19.14 11.25 44.47
C LEU A 399 18.14 12.34 44.87
N GLN A 400 18.58 13.59 44.98
CA GLN A 400 17.66 14.72 45.15
C GLN A 400 16.99 15.03 43.83
N VAL A 401 15.68 15.26 43.85
CA VAL A 401 14.90 15.67 42.68
C VAL A 401 14.29 17.04 42.91
N SER A 402 14.52 18.00 42.01
CA SER A 402 13.97 19.35 42.13
C SER A 402 13.26 19.80 40.86
N PHE A 403 12.07 20.36 41.05
CA PHE A 403 11.31 21.06 40.02
C PHE A 403 11.43 22.56 40.33
N CYS A 404 11.98 23.32 39.37
CA CYS A 404 12.26 24.74 39.54
C CYS A 404 11.47 25.53 38.50
N GLY A 405 10.43 26.27 38.92
CA GLY A 405 9.59 27.11 38.08
C GLY A 405 8.97 26.40 36.88
N VAL A 406 8.61 25.13 37.03
CA VAL A 406 8.20 24.27 35.92
C VAL A 406 6.86 24.70 35.35
N ARG A 407 6.86 25.06 34.07
CA ARG A 407 5.66 25.26 33.25
C ARG A 407 5.63 24.23 32.15
N PHE A 408 4.44 23.64 31.93
CA PHE A 408 4.28 22.62 30.89
C PHE A 408 2.84 22.55 30.35
N ALA A 409 2.73 22.45 29.03
CA ALA A 409 1.52 22.08 28.32
C ALA A 409 1.82 20.90 27.35
N TYR A 410 0.90 19.97 27.16
CA TYR A 410 1.09 18.92 26.18
C TYR A 410 1.12 19.49 24.76
N PRO A 411 2.03 19.08 23.91
CA PRO A 411 2.09 19.54 22.51
C PRO A 411 0.83 19.29 21.70
N SER A 412 0.06 18.25 22.08
CA SER A 412 -1.26 17.95 21.50
C SER A 412 -2.34 18.96 21.91
N ARG A 413 -2.15 19.71 23.01
CA ARG A 413 -3.10 20.70 23.53
C ARG A 413 -2.38 21.93 24.09
N PRO A 414 -1.69 22.73 23.27
CA PRO A 414 -0.79 23.80 23.73
C PRO A 414 -1.52 24.94 24.45
N ALA A 415 -2.81 25.11 24.21
CA ALA A 415 -3.63 26.11 24.90
C ALA A 415 -3.96 25.72 26.36
N GLN A 416 -3.82 24.45 26.75
CA GLN A 416 -4.13 23.96 28.09
C GLN A 416 -2.86 23.73 28.89
N VAL A 417 -2.46 24.74 29.68
CA VAL A 417 -1.30 24.61 30.56
C VAL A 417 -1.65 23.69 31.73
N VAL A 418 -0.87 22.63 31.92
CA VAL A 418 -1.08 21.61 32.96
C VAL A 418 -0.31 21.94 34.23
N LEU A 419 0.92 22.45 34.08
CA LEU A 419 1.75 22.89 35.22
C LEU A 419 2.10 24.36 35.04
N GLN A 420 1.90 25.18 36.11
CA GLN A 420 2.07 26.63 36.06
C GLN A 420 3.05 27.08 37.15
N GLY A 421 4.36 27.10 36.85
CA GLY A 421 5.37 27.61 37.77
C GLY A 421 5.51 26.75 39.01
N LEU A 422 5.59 25.44 38.86
CA LEU A 422 5.70 24.51 39.98
C LEU A 422 7.13 24.46 40.53
N ASP A 423 7.27 24.70 41.84
CA ASP A 423 8.51 24.65 42.58
C ASP A 423 8.42 23.71 43.75
N PHE A 424 9.23 22.68 43.82
CA PHE A 424 9.43 21.82 44.99
C PHE A 424 10.69 20.95 44.84
N THR A 425 11.18 20.47 45.98
CA THR A 425 12.35 19.59 46.05
C THR A 425 12.01 18.35 46.88
N ILE A 426 12.50 17.20 46.45
CA ILE A 426 12.43 15.90 47.11
C ILE A 426 13.89 15.57 47.51
N GLU A 427 14.17 15.48 48.78
CA GLU A 427 15.52 15.16 49.26
C GLU A 427 15.83 13.66 49.08
N ALA A 428 17.11 13.33 49.01
CA ALA A 428 17.57 11.95 48.87
C ALA A 428 17.01 11.06 50.02
N GLY A 429 16.46 9.91 49.67
CA GLY A 429 15.85 8.97 50.61
C GLY A 429 14.45 9.36 51.14
N GLN A 430 13.90 10.50 50.69
CA GLN A 430 12.56 10.94 51.11
C GLN A 430 11.46 10.23 50.34
N THR A 431 10.37 9.86 51.00
CA THR A 431 9.14 9.39 50.39
C THR A 431 8.13 10.54 50.34
N VAL A 432 7.64 10.85 49.14
CA VAL A 432 6.71 11.97 48.92
C VAL A 432 5.44 11.45 48.21
N ALA A 433 4.25 11.85 48.72
CA ALA A 433 2.98 11.59 48.08
C ALA A 433 2.50 12.82 47.29
N LEU A 434 2.17 12.61 46.00
CA LEU A 434 1.55 13.62 45.16
C LEU A 434 0.05 13.47 45.22
N VAL A 435 -0.65 14.42 45.87
CA VAL A 435 -2.10 14.41 46.07
C VAL A 435 -2.77 15.55 45.31
N GLY A 436 -3.99 15.35 44.88
CA GLY A 436 -4.77 16.35 44.13
C GLY A 436 -5.89 15.73 43.29
N PRO A 437 -6.80 16.54 42.76
CA PRO A 437 -7.91 16.06 41.93
C PRO A 437 -7.44 15.36 40.65
N SER A 438 -8.35 14.64 39.97
CA SER A 438 -8.07 14.08 38.68
C SER A 438 -7.75 15.22 37.69
N GLY A 439 -6.72 15.04 36.85
CA GLY A 439 -6.27 16.07 35.90
C GLY A 439 -5.32 17.12 36.50
N ALA A 440 -4.98 17.09 37.79
CA ALA A 440 -4.05 18.05 38.43
C ALA A 440 -2.56 17.93 37.95
N GLY A 441 -2.25 17.10 36.98
CA GLY A 441 -0.89 16.98 36.43
C GLY A 441 0.03 15.99 37.17
N LYS A 442 -0.48 15.17 38.10
CA LYS A 442 0.32 14.20 38.88
C LYS A 442 1.10 13.24 37.97
N THR A 443 0.47 12.63 37.00
CA THR A 443 1.11 11.74 36.02
C THR A 443 2.11 12.49 35.14
N THR A 444 1.81 13.75 34.82
CA THR A 444 2.67 14.61 34.03
C THR A 444 4.03 14.82 34.70
N LEU A 445 4.08 14.95 36.03
CA LEU A 445 5.34 15.07 36.77
C LEU A 445 6.24 13.84 36.58
N PHE A 446 5.66 12.63 36.62
CA PHE A 446 6.43 11.42 36.36
C PHE A 446 6.92 11.32 34.91
N GLN A 447 6.13 11.81 33.93
CA GLN A 447 6.53 11.85 32.53
C GLN A 447 7.65 12.84 32.28
N LEU A 448 7.63 14.02 32.95
CA LEU A 448 8.70 14.99 32.89
C LEU A 448 9.96 14.49 33.58
N LEU A 449 9.85 13.81 34.71
CA LEU A 449 10.99 13.22 35.42
C LEU A 449 11.69 12.15 34.57
N GLN A 450 10.95 11.34 33.83
CA GLN A 450 11.49 10.37 32.88
C GLN A 450 11.95 11.00 31.57
N ARG A 451 11.79 12.32 31.46
CA ARG A 451 12.08 13.10 30.25
C ARG A 451 11.42 12.51 29.01
N PHE A 452 10.12 12.17 29.11
CA PHE A 452 9.28 11.86 27.94
C PHE A 452 8.88 13.12 27.19
N TYR A 453 8.86 14.26 27.90
CA TYR A 453 8.67 15.61 27.41
C TYR A 453 9.72 16.51 28.07
N ASP A 454 10.12 17.55 27.36
CA ASP A 454 10.89 18.66 27.96
C ASP A 454 9.90 19.74 28.43
N VAL A 455 10.26 20.49 29.49
CA VAL A 455 9.44 21.57 30.03
C VAL A 455 9.43 22.80 29.13
N ASP A 456 8.32 23.54 29.08
CA ASP A 456 8.21 24.79 28.30
C ASP A 456 9.00 25.94 28.99
N ALA A 457 8.99 25.98 30.31
CA ALA A 457 9.80 26.90 31.10
C ALA A 457 10.23 26.25 32.43
N GLY A 458 11.30 26.76 33.02
CA GLY A 458 11.89 26.20 34.22
C GLY A 458 12.79 24.99 33.92
N SER A 459 13.04 24.18 34.96
CA SER A 459 13.88 22.98 34.84
C SER A 459 13.47 21.89 35.84
N VAL A 460 13.64 20.64 35.40
CA VAL A 460 13.64 19.47 36.31
C VAL A 460 15.06 19.01 36.48
N ARG A 461 15.51 18.81 37.73
CA ARG A 461 16.91 18.50 38.03
C ARG A 461 17.00 17.26 38.91
N ILE A 462 18.10 16.52 38.73
CA ILE A 462 18.56 15.47 39.65
C ILE A 462 19.92 15.84 40.15
N ASP A 463 20.11 15.97 41.47
CA ASP A 463 21.31 16.43 42.15
C ASP A 463 21.86 17.76 41.54
N GLY A 464 20.95 18.70 41.27
CA GLY A 464 21.29 20.00 40.67
C GLY A 464 21.53 19.96 39.15
N ILE A 465 21.62 18.80 38.53
CA ILE A 465 21.84 18.63 37.07
C ILE A 465 20.51 18.64 36.36
N ASP A 466 20.31 19.58 35.42
CA ASP A 466 19.11 19.62 34.54
C ASP A 466 19.04 18.37 33.68
N LEU A 467 17.87 17.71 33.64
CA LEU A 467 17.65 16.48 32.89
C LEU A 467 17.96 16.61 31.39
N ARG A 468 17.82 17.82 30.83
CA ARG A 468 18.16 18.11 29.41
C ARG A 468 19.65 17.97 29.13
N ARG A 469 20.51 18.01 30.15
CA ARG A 469 21.97 17.90 30.06
C ARG A 469 22.47 16.48 30.33
N ALA A 470 21.65 15.58 30.85
CA ALA A 470 21.98 14.19 31.12
C ALA A 470 21.73 13.28 29.89
N ARG A 471 22.46 12.17 29.83
CA ARG A 471 22.19 11.11 28.84
C ARG A 471 20.89 10.38 29.19
N LEU A 472 19.96 10.21 28.22
CA LEU A 472 18.65 9.59 28.47
C LEU A 472 18.74 8.18 29.05
N ALA A 473 19.64 7.35 28.53
CA ALA A 473 19.80 6.00 29.02
C ALA A 473 20.28 5.97 30.48
N GLU A 474 21.20 6.86 30.85
CA GLU A 474 21.73 6.97 32.23
C GLU A 474 20.65 7.52 33.18
N LEU A 475 19.90 8.55 32.76
CA LEU A 475 18.75 9.06 33.51
C LEU A 475 17.73 7.97 33.83
N ARG A 476 17.25 7.26 32.81
CA ARG A 476 16.21 6.24 32.95
C ARG A 476 16.70 5.01 33.71
N ALA A 477 17.96 4.68 33.66
CA ALA A 477 18.54 3.61 34.46
C ALA A 477 18.55 3.91 35.98
N ARG A 478 18.37 5.21 36.37
CA ARG A 478 18.26 5.61 37.79
C ARG A 478 16.83 5.68 38.32
N ILE A 479 15.82 5.46 37.44
CA ILE A 479 14.41 5.62 37.75
C ILE A 479 13.73 4.27 37.56
N ALA A 480 13.11 3.72 38.60
CA ALA A 480 12.18 2.61 38.49
C ALA A 480 10.77 3.12 38.52
N VAL A 481 9.88 2.55 37.71
CA VAL A 481 8.46 2.93 37.62
C VAL A 481 7.59 1.72 37.85
N VAL A 482 6.60 1.87 38.73
CA VAL A 482 5.51 0.89 38.91
C VAL A 482 4.25 1.52 38.30
N PRO A 483 3.81 1.11 37.10
CA PRO A 483 2.62 1.66 36.50
C PRO A 483 1.36 1.16 37.21
N GLN A 484 0.25 1.89 37.06
CA GLN A 484 -1.06 1.49 37.61
C GLN A 484 -1.57 0.20 36.96
N GLU A 485 -1.36 0.04 35.66
CA GLU A 485 -1.66 -1.18 34.90
C GLU A 485 -0.35 -1.84 34.49
N ALA A 486 -0.17 -3.11 34.89
CA ALA A 486 1.02 -3.86 34.51
C ALA A 486 0.94 -4.29 33.04
N VAL A 487 1.96 -3.97 32.25
CA VAL A 487 2.10 -4.45 30.89
C VAL A 487 2.91 -5.74 30.91
N ILE A 488 2.34 -6.82 30.37
CA ILE A 488 3.00 -8.13 30.26
C ILE A 488 3.34 -8.35 28.79
N PHE A 489 4.63 -8.54 28.53
CA PHE A 489 5.13 -8.88 27.20
C PHE A 489 5.10 -10.40 26.95
N SER A 490 5.00 -10.80 25.69
CA SER A 490 5.11 -12.20 25.29
C SER A 490 6.48 -12.76 25.70
N GLY A 491 6.49 -13.85 26.46
CA GLY A 491 7.69 -14.47 26.99
C GLY A 491 7.42 -15.19 28.30
N SER A 492 8.47 -15.63 29.00
CA SER A 492 8.32 -16.23 30.31
C SER A 492 8.03 -15.20 31.41
N ILE A 493 7.48 -15.63 32.54
CA ILE A 493 7.30 -14.78 33.73
C ILE A 493 8.66 -14.21 34.17
N ALA A 494 9.72 -15.03 34.13
CA ALA A 494 11.07 -14.62 34.49
C ALA A 494 11.59 -13.51 33.57
N ASP A 495 11.33 -13.58 32.26
CA ASP A 495 11.73 -12.54 31.30
C ASP A 495 10.99 -11.21 31.58
N ASN A 496 9.71 -11.28 31.94
CA ASN A 496 8.92 -10.11 32.31
C ASN A 496 9.43 -9.47 33.62
N ILE A 497 9.79 -10.25 34.62
CA ILE A 497 10.38 -9.75 35.88
C ILE A 497 11.75 -9.11 35.62
N ARG A 498 12.57 -9.72 34.79
CA ARG A 498 13.92 -9.24 34.45
C ARG A 498 13.93 -8.13 33.40
N TYR A 499 12.78 -7.72 32.87
CA TYR A 499 12.70 -6.80 31.74
C TYR A 499 13.49 -5.51 31.96
N GLY A 500 13.44 -4.93 33.17
CA GLY A 500 14.18 -3.72 33.53
C GLY A 500 15.68 -3.95 33.79
N LYS A 501 16.11 -5.18 34.07
CA LYS A 501 17.51 -5.54 34.40
C LYS A 501 17.82 -6.95 33.93
N PRO A 502 18.08 -7.17 32.61
CA PRO A 502 18.26 -8.50 32.03
C PRO A 502 19.40 -9.35 32.62
N VAL A 503 20.36 -8.68 33.27
CA VAL A 503 21.56 -9.32 33.86
C VAL A 503 21.41 -9.54 35.37
N ALA A 504 20.21 -9.36 35.93
CA ALA A 504 19.93 -9.58 37.36
C ALA A 504 19.66 -11.06 37.68
#